data_2d66c87fcce114972c8535d0e5496b48
#
_entry.id   2d66c87fcce114972c8535d0e5496b48
#
_cell.length_a   1.000
_cell.length_b   1.000
_cell.length_c   1.000
_cell.angle_alpha   90.00
_cell.angle_beta   90.00
_cell.angle_gamma   90.00
#
_symmetry.space_group_name_H-M   'P 1'
#
loop_
_entity.id
_entity.type
_entity.pdbx_description
1 polymer ?
#
loop_
_entity_poly.entity_id
_entity_poly.type
_entity_poly.pdbx_seq_one_letter_code
_entity_poly.pdbx_strand_id
1 'polypeptide(L)'
;NNAPLGWLEANVVKFVDKDHIWHTDLKEVFHLFLRAHTGGVNYAHLFKIEIQDDQSMIPSLEHTPSGQKISYIPFPGGHLKFFIIYDELTRFYWLVSNQATDSMRRVSSLSNIKRYGLPNNERHRLQLHFSRNCVDWCFAGMVACSTNELYSRNYPSAVIKGDDLHIVCRSADEHALNPQYNNMITHHIVSNFRQLIY
;
A
#
# COMPACT_ATOMS: atom_id res chain seq x y z
N ASN A 1 -10.22 -24.50 1.62
CA ASN A 1 -10.27 -23.09 1.51
C ASN A 1 -9.04 -22.37 1.99
N ASN A 2 -8.31 -21.95 1.12
CA ASN A 2 -6.95 -21.53 1.15
C ASN A 2 -6.94 -20.03 1.43
N ALA A 3 -6.76 -19.64 2.66
CA ALA A 3 -6.17 -18.34 2.94
C ALA A 3 -4.75 -18.44 2.38
N PRO A 4 -4.52 -17.93 1.20
CA PRO A 4 -3.50 -18.56 0.40
C PRO A 4 -2.11 -18.28 0.86
N LEU A 5 -1.76 -17.11 1.34
CA LEU A 5 -0.35 -16.76 1.49
C LEU A 5 -0.06 -15.89 2.73
N GLY A 6 -1.04 -15.65 3.57
CA GLY A 6 -0.84 -14.85 4.78
C GLY A 6 -0.48 -13.39 4.50
N TRP A 7 0.46 -12.87 5.25
CA TRP A 7 0.90 -11.48 5.22
C TRP A 7 2.26 -11.38 4.54
N LEU A 8 2.40 -10.41 3.64
CA LEU A 8 3.59 -10.28 2.79
C LEU A 8 4.07 -8.82 2.75
N GLU A 9 5.33 -8.64 2.41
CA GLU A 9 5.88 -7.41 1.87
C GLU A 9 5.63 -6.19 2.76
N ALA A 10 6.07 -6.28 4.02
CA ALA A 10 5.87 -5.25 5.02
C ALA A 10 6.48 -3.89 4.63
N ASN A 11 5.73 -2.82 4.91
CA ASN A 11 6.25 -1.47 5.00
C ASN A 11 6.36 -1.08 6.46
N VAL A 12 7.52 -0.60 6.88
CA VAL A 12 7.78 -0.18 8.25
C VAL A 12 7.53 1.31 8.37
N VAL A 13 6.68 1.68 9.32
CA VAL A 13 6.32 3.08 9.59
C VAL A 13 6.60 3.37 11.06
N LYS A 14 7.25 4.50 11.32
CA LYS A 14 7.37 5.08 12.67
C LYS A 14 6.51 6.33 12.72
N PHE A 15 5.56 6.38 13.65
CA PHE A 15 4.77 7.58 13.90
C PHE A 15 5.58 8.56 14.72
N VAL A 16 5.94 9.68 14.11
CA VAL A 16 6.75 10.75 14.75
C VAL A 16 5.89 11.87 15.33
N ASP A 17 4.62 11.93 14.95
CA ASP A 17 3.68 12.89 15.49
C ASP A 17 3.25 12.46 16.90
N LYS A 18 3.52 13.30 17.89
CA LYS A 18 3.22 13.00 19.30
C LYS A 18 1.72 12.97 19.60
N ASP A 19 0.92 13.62 18.77
CA ASP A 19 -0.53 13.62 18.89
C ASP A 19 -1.20 12.40 18.22
N HIS A 20 -0.41 11.56 17.52
CA HIS A 20 -0.92 10.34 16.93
C HIS A 20 -1.29 9.32 18.02
N ILE A 21 -2.50 8.74 17.94
CA ILE A 21 -3.03 7.83 18.99
C ILE A 21 -2.17 6.58 19.24
N TRP A 22 -1.31 6.21 18.30
CA TRP A 22 -0.37 5.08 18.42
C TRP A 22 1.06 5.52 18.71
N HIS A 23 1.30 6.82 18.90
CA HIS A 23 2.61 7.30 19.31
C HIS A 23 2.83 7.01 20.81
N THR A 24 4.07 6.70 21.19
CA THR A 24 4.51 6.60 22.58
C THR A 24 5.99 6.99 22.69
N ASP A 25 6.30 7.75 23.73
CA ASP A 25 7.69 8.06 24.10
C ASP A 25 8.28 7.02 25.08
N LEU A 26 7.48 6.06 25.55
CA LEU A 26 7.90 5.07 26.56
C LEU A 26 8.78 3.97 25.98
N LYS A 27 8.60 3.65 24.70
CA LYS A 27 9.32 2.58 23.98
C LYS A 27 9.48 2.96 22.52
N GLU A 28 10.48 2.38 21.88
CA GLU A 28 10.58 2.45 20.43
C GLU A 28 9.56 1.50 19.78
N VAL A 29 8.64 2.08 18.99
CA VAL A 29 7.54 1.37 18.35
C VAL A 29 7.55 1.61 16.84
N PHE A 30 7.42 0.53 16.10
CA PHE A 30 7.20 0.54 14.65
C PHE A 30 5.87 -0.10 14.31
N HIS A 31 5.23 0.37 13.24
CA HIS A 31 4.04 -0.21 12.68
C HIS A 31 4.35 -0.86 11.33
N LEU A 32 3.93 -2.10 11.15
CA LEU A 32 4.10 -2.85 9.92
C LEU A 32 2.78 -2.89 9.17
N PHE A 33 2.75 -2.23 8.03
CA PHE A 33 1.65 -2.34 7.07
C PHE A 33 2.01 -3.42 6.07
N LEU A 34 1.23 -4.51 6.04
CA LEU A 34 1.53 -5.68 5.24
C LEU A 34 0.45 -5.89 4.18
N ARG A 35 0.88 -6.27 3.00
CA ARG A 35 -0.04 -6.81 2.01
C ARG A 35 -0.80 -7.97 2.59
N ALA A 36 -2.12 -7.98 2.41
CA ALA A 36 -3.01 -9.01 2.92
C ALA A 36 -3.74 -9.74 1.78
N HIS A 37 -3.68 -11.08 1.80
CA HIS A 37 -4.48 -11.91 0.91
C HIS A 37 -5.89 -12.06 1.46
N THR A 38 -6.73 -11.06 1.22
CA THR A 38 -8.11 -10.98 1.70
C THR A 38 -9.15 -11.35 0.64
N GLY A 39 -8.74 -12.10 -0.40
CA GLY A 39 -9.60 -12.40 -1.56
C GLY A 39 -9.78 -11.22 -2.51
N GLY A 40 -8.86 -10.21 -2.46
CA GLY A 40 -8.85 -9.06 -3.35
C GLY A 40 -9.49 -7.80 -2.79
N VAL A 41 -9.93 -7.84 -1.56
CA VAL A 41 -10.48 -6.66 -0.87
C VAL A 41 -9.35 -5.70 -0.50
N ASN A 42 -9.60 -4.39 -0.63
CA ASN A 42 -8.64 -3.34 -0.31
C ASN A 42 -8.41 -3.19 1.21
N TYR A 43 -7.83 -4.22 1.82
CA TYR A 43 -7.39 -4.20 3.22
C TYR A 43 -5.89 -4.48 3.31
N ALA A 44 -5.22 -3.83 4.24
CA ALA A 44 -3.89 -4.21 4.70
C ALA A 44 -3.97 -4.84 6.09
N HIS A 45 -2.99 -5.67 6.43
CA HIS A 45 -2.81 -6.13 7.80
C HIS A 45 -1.88 -5.16 8.54
N LEU A 46 -2.16 -4.95 9.82
CA LEU A 46 -1.42 -4.05 10.69
C LEU A 46 -0.87 -4.81 11.89
N PHE A 47 0.44 -4.72 12.09
CA PHE A 47 1.12 -5.12 13.31
C PHE A 47 1.82 -3.94 13.95
N LYS A 48 1.92 -4.00 15.28
CA LYS A 48 2.82 -3.17 16.08
C LYS A 48 4.03 -4.02 16.49
N ILE A 49 5.22 -3.44 16.40
CA ILE A 49 6.48 -4.00 16.90
C ILE A 49 7.01 -3.10 17.99
N GLU A 50 7.18 -3.62 19.19
CA GLU A 50 7.82 -2.93 20.29
C GLU A 50 9.26 -3.43 20.44
N ILE A 51 10.22 -2.50 20.48
CA ILE A 51 11.62 -2.81 20.79
C ILE A 51 11.77 -2.83 22.30
N GLN A 52 12.30 -3.92 22.83
CA GLN A 52 12.58 -4.08 24.25
C GLN A 52 13.99 -3.59 24.60
N ASP A 53 14.30 -3.44 25.91
CA ASP A 53 15.60 -2.98 26.39
C ASP A 53 16.75 -3.92 25.97
N ASP A 54 16.47 -5.22 25.83
CA ASP A 54 17.42 -6.22 25.34
C ASP A 54 17.50 -6.29 23.80
N GLN A 55 16.92 -5.32 23.09
CA GLN A 55 16.79 -5.25 21.63
C GLN A 55 15.93 -6.36 21.00
N SER A 56 15.25 -7.17 21.78
CA SER A 56 14.25 -8.09 21.23
C SER A 56 13.03 -7.33 20.70
N MET A 57 12.35 -7.94 19.72
CA MET A 57 11.20 -7.36 19.02
C MET A 57 9.95 -8.17 19.36
N ILE A 58 8.95 -7.51 19.95
CA ILE A 58 7.67 -8.16 20.28
C ILE A 58 6.58 -7.70 19.31
N PRO A 59 6.11 -8.58 18.40
CA PRO A 59 4.98 -8.27 17.55
C PRO A 59 3.66 -8.40 18.33
N SER A 60 2.77 -7.46 18.10
CA SER A 60 1.41 -7.47 18.67
C SER A 60 0.41 -6.79 17.73
N LEU A 61 -0.88 -6.96 18.00
CA LEU A 61 -1.91 -6.19 17.31
C LEU A 61 -2.03 -4.81 17.94
N GLU A 62 -2.35 -3.83 17.11
CA GLU A 62 -2.69 -2.50 17.61
C GLU A 62 -4.12 -2.47 18.15
N HIS A 63 -4.47 -1.42 18.87
CA HIS A 63 -5.78 -1.25 19.48
C HIS A 63 -6.39 0.10 19.10
N THR A 64 -7.72 0.11 19.01
CA THR A 64 -8.48 1.37 19.00
C THR A 64 -8.39 2.05 20.35
N PRO A 65 -8.72 3.35 20.46
CA PRO A 65 -8.85 4.02 21.76
C PRO A 65 -9.83 3.36 22.73
N SER A 66 -10.82 2.60 22.20
CA SER A 66 -11.77 1.82 23.01
C SER A 66 -11.24 0.43 23.42
N GLY A 67 -10.00 0.10 23.08
CA GLY A 67 -9.35 -1.17 23.46
C GLY A 67 -9.64 -2.34 22.52
N GLN A 68 -10.31 -2.14 21.39
CA GLN A 68 -10.56 -3.19 20.41
C GLN A 68 -9.31 -3.47 19.59
N LYS A 69 -9.00 -4.75 19.37
CA LYS A 69 -7.85 -5.17 18.57
C LYS A 69 -8.07 -4.86 17.08
N ILE A 70 -7.06 -4.30 16.46
CA ILE A 70 -7.01 -4.03 15.01
C ILE A 70 -6.09 -5.06 14.36
N SER A 71 -6.63 -5.85 13.43
CA SER A 71 -5.85 -6.79 12.62
C SER A 71 -5.79 -6.35 11.17
N TYR A 72 -6.91 -5.91 10.62
CA TYR A 72 -7.04 -5.43 9.25
C TYR A 72 -7.60 -4.03 9.25
N ILE A 73 -7.13 -3.22 8.33
CA ILE A 73 -7.63 -1.87 8.10
C ILE A 73 -7.99 -1.71 6.62
N PRO A 74 -9.04 -0.94 6.27
CA PRO A 74 -9.25 -0.49 4.91
C PRO A 74 -8.00 0.25 4.42
N PHE A 75 -7.50 -0.14 3.24
CA PHE A 75 -6.22 0.39 2.77
C PHE A 75 -6.18 0.42 1.24
N PRO A 76 -5.93 1.57 0.60
CA PRO A 76 -5.89 1.66 -0.85
C PRO A 76 -4.82 0.72 -1.44
N GLY A 77 -5.26 -0.36 -2.10
CA GLY A 77 -4.36 -1.35 -2.69
C GLY A 77 -3.69 -2.31 -1.70
N GLY A 78 -4.20 -2.43 -0.47
CA GLY A 78 -3.61 -3.29 0.56
C GLY A 78 -3.56 -4.79 0.23
N HIS A 79 -4.34 -5.25 -0.76
CA HIS A 79 -4.32 -6.62 -1.29
C HIS A 79 -3.19 -6.88 -2.29
N LEU A 80 -2.49 -5.86 -2.74
CA LEU A 80 -1.31 -5.91 -3.62
C LEU A 80 -0.09 -5.31 -2.92
N LYS A 81 1.09 -5.43 -3.53
CA LYS A 81 2.30 -4.76 -3.02
C LYS A 81 2.14 -3.24 -3.17
N PHE A 82 2.34 -2.54 -2.09
CA PHE A 82 2.33 -1.09 -2.01
C PHE A 82 3.65 -0.57 -1.41
N PHE A 83 3.85 0.74 -1.44
CA PHE A 83 5.01 1.40 -0.85
C PHE A 83 4.58 2.66 -0.11
N ILE A 84 5.01 2.79 1.15
CA ILE A 84 4.78 3.96 1.98
C ILE A 84 6.11 4.69 2.16
N ILE A 85 6.12 6.00 1.98
CA ILE A 85 7.26 6.87 2.27
C ILE A 85 6.77 8.09 3.07
N TYR A 86 7.54 8.47 4.08
CA TYR A 86 7.29 9.69 4.87
C TYR A 86 8.04 10.87 4.27
N ASP A 87 7.35 11.99 4.11
CA ASP A 87 7.94 13.27 3.70
C ASP A 87 8.10 14.17 4.94
N GLU A 88 9.33 14.34 5.38
CA GLU A 88 9.65 15.14 6.56
C GLU A 88 9.28 16.62 6.40
N LEU A 89 9.31 17.14 5.17
CA LEU A 89 9.04 18.56 4.89
C LEU A 89 7.55 18.90 5.13
N THR A 90 6.64 18.07 4.63
CA THR A 90 5.20 18.28 4.79
C THR A 90 4.58 17.52 5.95
N ARG A 91 5.35 16.55 6.52
CA ARG A 91 4.90 15.65 7.59
C ARG A 91 3.71 14.78 7.16
N PHE A 92 3.67 14.41 5.88
CA PHE A 92 2.71 13.47 5.32
C PHE A 92 3.38 12.15 4.94
N TYR A 93 2.60 11.08 5.06
CA TYR A 93 2.91 9.78 4.46
C TYR A 93 2.33 9.74 3.04
N TRP A 94 3.13 9.23 2.12
CA TRP A 94 2.73 9.03 0.73
C TRP A 94 2.66 7.55 0.44
N LEU A 95 1.59 7.12 -0.20
CA LEU A 95 1.33 5.73 -0.55
C LEU A 95 1.26 5.60 -2.08
N VAL A 96 2.10 4.73 -2.62
CA VAL A 96 2.04 4.31 -4.02
C VAL A 96 1.47 2.90 -4.07
N SER A 97 0.34 2.71 -4.75
CA SER A 97 -0.39 1.43 -4.74
C SER A 97 -1.23 1.20 -5.99
N ASN A 98 -1.74 -0.04 -6.12
CA ASN A 98 -2.73 -0.43 -7.12
C ASN A 98 -4.07 -0.70 -6.41
N GLN A 99 -4.90 0.32 -6.25
CA GLN A 99 -6.21 0.15 -5.65
C GLN A 99 -7.20 -0.45 -6.64
N ALA A 100 -7.93 -1.49 -6.22
CA ALA A 100 -9.05 -2.04 -6.97
C ALA A 100 -10.24 -1.08 -6.96
N THR A 101 -11.00 -1.04 -8.06
CA THR A 101 -12.17 -0.15 -8.19
C THR A 101 -13.42 -0.70 -7.53
N ASP A 102 -13.56 -2.01 -7.47
CA ASP A 102 -14.73 -2.68 -6.87
C ASP A 102 -14.30 -4.01 -6.26
N SER A 103 -13.62 -3.92 -5.11
CA SER A 103 -13.07 -5.09 -4.43
C SER A 103 -14.10 -5.84 -3.57
N MET A 104 -15.28 -5.26 -3.35
CA MET A 104 -16.33 -5.86 -2.50
C MET A 104 -17.30 -6.73 -3.29
N ARG A 105 -17.04 -6.99 -4.55
CA ARG A 105 -17.88 -7.83 -5.41
C ARG A 105 -17.51 -9.31 -5.30
N ARG A 106 -18.50 -10.17 -5.30
CA ARG A 106 -18.28 -11.62 -5.33
C ARG A 106 -17.60 -12.04 -6.62
N VAL A 107 -16.52 -12.80 -6.54
CA VAL A 107 -15.75 -13.29 -7.72
C VAL A 107 -16.65 -14.07 -8.69
N SER A 108 -17.61 -14.84 -8.20
CA SER A 108 -18.58 -15.58 -9.04
C SER A 108 -19.45 -14.68 -9.93
N SER A 109 -19.67 -13.42 -9.53
CA SER A 109 -20.42 -12.46 -10.35
C SER A 109 -19.57 -11.84 -11.47
N LEU A 110 -18.26 -12.09 -11.49
CA LEU A 110 -17.30 -11.59 -12.47
C LEU A 110 -16.92 -12.63 -13.52
N SER A 111 -17.63 -13.75 -13.59
CA SER A 111 -17.31 -14.94 -14.41
C SER A 111 -17.19 -14.67 -15.91
N ASN A 112 -17.81 -13.61 -16.43
CA ASN A 112 -17.73 -13.22 -17.84
C ASN A 112 -16.63 -12.19 -18.13
N ILE A 113 -15.89 -11.77 -17.10
CA ILE A 113 -14.84 -10.77 -17.25
C ILE A 113 -13.53 -11.53 -17.41
N LYS A 114 -12.96 -11.49 -18.60
CA LYS A 114 -11.59 -11.99 -18.88
C LYS A 114 -10.54 -11.10 -18.22
N ARG A 115 -10.69 -10.91 -16.93
CA ARG A 115 -9.77 -10.11 -16.15
C ARG A 115 -9.00 -11.04 -15.22
N TYR A 116 -7.71 -11.06 -15.31
CA TYR A 116 -6.77 -11.92 -14.58
C TYR A 116 -6.97 -11.83 -13.05
N GLY A 117 -8.01 -12.51 -12.54
CA GLY A 117 -8.26 -12.59 -11.11
C GLY A 117 -8.80 -11.30 -10.48
N LEU A 118 -9.57 -10.48 -11.24
CA LEU A 118 -10.25 -9.33 -10.65
C LEU A 118 -11.20 -9.75 -9.51
N PRO A 119 -11.34 -8.88 -8.53
CA PRO A 119 -10.71 -7.55 -8.37
C PRO A 119 -9.25 -7.60 -7.92
N ASN A 120 -8.70 -8.78 -7.70
CA ASN A 120 -7.37 -9.00 -7.12
C ASN A 120 -6.22 -8.51 -8.00
N ASN A 121 -6.46 -8.17 -9.24
CA ASN A 121 -5.35 -8.02 -10.20
C ASN A 121 -5.44 -6.77 -11.07
N GLU A 122 -6.09 -5.73 -10.59
CA GLU A 122 -6.16 -4.44 -11.30
C GLU A 122 -4.81 -3.68 -11.23
N ARG A 123 -3.77 -4.27 -11.85
CA ARG A 123 -2.39 -3.76 -11.80
C ARG A 123 -2.08 -2.69 -12.84
N HIS A 124 -3.03 -2.38 -13.73
CA HIS A 124 -2.88 -1.40 -14.82
C HIS A 124 -3.05 0.04 -14.37
N ARG A 125 -3.40 0.26 -13.09
CA ARG A 125 -3.53 1.60 -12.49
C ARG A 125 -2.60 1.72 -11.29
N LEU A 126 -1.63 2.61 -11.38
CA LEU A 126 -0.75 2.98 -10.29
C LEU A 126 -1.21 4.32 -9.74
N GLN A 127 -1.53 4.37 -8.47
CA GLN A 127 -2.12 5.53 -7.81
C GLN A 127 -1.20 6.07 -6.71
N LEU A 128 -1.34 7.34 -6.46
CA LEU A 128 -0.70 8.06 -5.36
C LEU A 128 -1.77 8.55 -4.38
N HIS A 129 -1.52 8.35 -3.09
CA HIS A 129 -2.34 8.85 -2.00
C HIS A 129 -1.45 9.53 -0.98
N PHE A 130 -2.02 10.43 -0.17
CA PHE A 130 -1.34 11.03 0.99
C PHE A 130 -2.17 10.87 2.26
N SER A 131 -1.50 10.87 3.41
CA SER A 131 -2.14 10.71 4.72
C SER A 131 -1.28 11.35 5.82
N ARG A 132 -1.92 11.87 6.86
CA ARG A 132 -1.21 12.31 8.08
C ARG A 132 -0.92 11.16 9.04
N ASN A 133 -1.67 10.04 8.94
CA ASN A 133 -1.73 9.02 9.99
C ASN A 133 -1.73 7.58 9.47
N CYS A 134 -1.51 7.36 8.17
CA CYS A 134 -1.55 6.05 7.50
C CYS A 134 -2.89 5.28 7.63
N VAL A 135 -3.96 5.94 8.02
CA VAL A 135 -5.33 5.38 8.10
C VAL A 135 -6.27 6.14 7.19
N ASP A 136 -6.28 7.46 7.30
CA ASP A 136 -7.11 8.34 6.47
C ASP A 136 -6.33 8.72 5.22
N TRP A 137 -6.56 7.97 4.14
CA TRP A 137 -5.89 8.16 2.87
C TRP A 137 -6.69 9.03 1.91
N CYS A 138 -6.08 10.10 1.44
CA CYS A 138 -6.62 11.00 0.42
C CYS A 138 -5.99 10.66 -0.94
N PHE A 139 -6.82 10.60 -1.98
CA PHE A 139 -6.35 10.35 -3.35
C PHE A 139 -5.63 11.59 -3.89
N ALA A 140 -4.36 11.45 -4.24
CA ALA A 140 -3.56 12.54 -4.79
C ALA A 140 -3.56 12.57 -6.34
N GLY A 141 -3.60 11.38 -6.96
CA GLY A 141 -3.61 11.31 -8.42
C GLY A 141 -3.22 9.95 -8.99
N MET A 142 -3.32 9.86 -10.32
CA MET A 142 -2.85 8.70 -11.08
C MET A 142 -1.39 8.91 -11.47
N VAL A 143 -0.53 8.00 -11.08
CA VAL A 143 0.88 7.98 -11.51
C VAL A 143 0.98 7.40 -12.93
N ALA A 144 0.29 6.29 -13.16
CA ALA A 144 0.21 5.65 -14.47
C ALA A 144 -1.09 4.86 -14.60
N CYS A 145 -1.65 4.86 -15.80
CA CYS A 145 -2.85 4.11 -16.13
C CYS A 145 -2.76 3.59 -17.56
N SER A 146 -3.24 2.37 -17.79
CA SER A 146 -3.43 1.81 -19.11
C SER A 146 -4.87 1.36 -19.31
N THR A 147 -5.37 1.47 -20.53
CA THR A 147 -6.65 0.88 -20.94
C THR A 147 -6.56 -0.62 -21.16
N ASN A 148 -5.34 -1.13 -21.40
CA ASN A 148 -5.07 -2.56 -21.51
C ASN A 148 -4.73 -3.14 -20.13
N GLU A 149 -5.53 -4.07 -19.65
CA GLU A 149 -5.36 -4.72 -18.35
C GLU A 149 -4.12 -5.62 -18.24
N LEU A 150 -3.54 -6.00 -19.37
CA LEU A 150 -2.28 -6.73 -19.42
C LEU A 150 -1.08 -5.84 -19.07
N TYR A 151 -1.20 -4.54 -19.29
CA TYR A 151 -0.16 -3.59 -18.92
C TYR A 151 -0.23 -3.33 -17.44
N SER A 152 0.82 -3.67 -16.75
CA SER A 152 0.88 -3.49 -15.30
C SER A 152 1.98 -2.53 -14.88
N ARG A 153 1.74 -1.87 -13.76
CA ARG A 153 2.69 -1.06 -13.00
C ARG A 153 2.53 -1.44 -11.55
N ASN A 154 3.33 -2.38 -11.08
CA ASN A 154 3.16 -2.95 -9.75
C ASN A 154 4.50 -3.08 -9.02
N TYR A 155 4.46 -3.50 -7.75
CA TYR A 155 5.65 -3.57 -6.91
C TYR A 155 6.40 -2.24 -6.86
N PRO A 156 5.72 -1.13 -6.54
CA PRO A 156 6.38 0.18 -6.51
C PRO A 156 7.43 0.25 -5.41
N SER A 157 8.47 1.05 -5.68
CA SER A 157 9.41 1.59 -4.72
C SER A 157 9.61 3.06 -5.07
N ALA A 158 9.73 3.93 -4.07
CA ALA A 158 9.80 5.36 -4.31
C ALA A 158 10.89 6.04 -3.48
N VAL A 159 11.39 7.16 -4.00
CA VAL A 159 12.33 8.05 -3.30
C VAL A 159 11.96 9.51 -3.60
N ILE A 160 12.06 10.35 -2.58
CA ILE A 160 11.92 11.80 -2.73
C ILE A 160 13.27 12.38 -3.14
N LYS A 161 13.27 13.17 -4.22
CA LYS A 161 14.45 13.91 -4.69
C LYS A 161 14.05 15.36 -4.97
N GLY A 162 14.43 16.26 -4.09
CA GLY A 162 13.98 17.65 -4.15
C GLY A 162 12.47 17.75 -4.02
N ASP A 163 11.81 18.33 -5.02
CA ASP A 163 10.36 18.49 -5.05
C ASP A 163 9.64 17.36 -5.82
N ASP A 164 10.38 16.39 -6.32
CA ASP A 164 9.85 15.30 -7.14
C ASP A 164 9.83 13.97 -6.40
N LEU A 165 8.79 13.17 -6.66
CA LEU A 165 8.70 11.78 -6.22
C LEU A 165 9.04 10.86 -7.40
N HIS A 166 10.16 10.16 -7.27
CA HIS A 166 10.62 9.18 -8.25
C HIS A 166 10.13 7.80 -7.86
N ILE A 167 9.47 7.11 -8.76
CA ILE A 167 8.84 5.81 -8.52
C ILE A 167 9.34 4.81 -9.56
N VAL A 168 9.81 3.65 -9.09
CA VAL A 168 10.23 2.53 -9.95
C VAL A 168 9.27 1.36 -9.73
N CYS A 169 8.83 0.73 -10.80
CA CYS A 169 7.87 -0.38 -10.76
C CYS A 169 8.35 -1.58 -11.57
N ARG A 170 7.99 -2.77 -11.10
CA ARG A 170 7.91 -3.94 -11.98
C ARG A 170 6.70 -3.76 -12.88
N SER A 171 6.88 -3.97 -14.18
CA SER A 171 5.87 -3.60 -15.17
C SER A 171 5.72 -4.67 -16.26
N ALA A 172 4.57 -4.68 -16.88
CA ALA A 172 4.26 -5.53 -18.02
C ALA A 172 3.68 -4.70 -19.17
N ASP A 173 3.97 -5.13 -20.38
CA ASP A 173 3.36 -4.66 -21.64
C ASP A 173 2.66 -5.81 -22.37
N GLU A 174 2.34 -5.61 -23.66
CA GLU A 174 1.67 -6.59 -24.51
C GLU A 174 2.43 -7.89 -24.74
N HIS A 175 3.72 -7.92 -24.48
CA HIS A 175 4.57 -9.10 -24.63
C HIS A 175 4.62 -9.96 -23.35
N ALA A 176 4.07 -9.48 -22.24
CA ALA A 176 3.99 -10.24 -21.02
C ALA A 176 2.87 -11.30 -21.10
N LEU A 177 3.11 -12.45 -20.46
CA LEU A 177 2.11 -13.52 -20.41
C LEU A 177 0.82 -13.10 -19.68
N ASN A 178 0.97 -12.26 -18.67
CA ASN A 178 -0.14 -11.67 -17.91
C ASN A 178 0.40 -10.55 -16.99
N PRO A 179 -0.47 -9.79 -16.33
CA PRO A 179 -0.05 -8.66 -15.48
C PRO A 179 0.87 -9.01 -14.29
N GLN A 180 1.01 -10.29 -13.95
CA GLN A 180 1.88 -10.74 -12.86
C GLN A 180 3.30 -11.10 -13.35
N TYR A 181 3.41 -11.56 -14.58
CA TYR A 181 4.69 -11.92 -15.21
C TYR A 181 5.29 -10.69 -15.89
N ASN A 182 5.92 -9.86 -15.09
CA ASN A 182 6.51 -8.61 -15.52
C ASN A 182 7.75 -8.86 -16.40
N ASN A 183 7.86 -8.09 -17.47
CA ASN A 183 8.93 -8.19 -18.46
C ASN A 183 9.79 -6.93 -18.57
N MET A 184 9.45 -5.89 -17.78
CA MET A 184 10.20 -4.62 -17.77
C MET A 184 10.20 -3.95 -16.40
N ILE A 185 11.07 -2.96 -16.26
CA ILE A 185 11.07 -1.98 -15.19
C ILE A 185 10.70 -0.63 -15.77
N THR A 186 9.80 0.09 -15.12
CA THR A 186 9.44 1.47 -15.49
C THR A 186 9.78 2.44 -14.40
N HIS A 187 10.15 3.65 -14.80
CA HIS A 187 10.40 4.79 -13.91
C HIS A 187 9.37 5.87 -14.20
N HIS A 188 8.78 6.40 -13.15
CA HIS A 188 7.80 7.48 -13.20
C HIS A 188 8.25 8.61 -12.29
N ILE A 189 7.98 9.84 -12.69
CA ILE A 189 8.27 11.03 -11.90
C ILE A 189 6.95 11.78 -11.67
N VAL A 190 6.63 12.05 -10.42
CA VAL A 190 5.55 12.97 -10.03
C VAL A 190 6.22 14.27 -9.61
N SER A 191 6.26 15.22 -10.54
CA SER A 191 6.90 16.51 -10.30
C SER A 191 6.07 17.36 -9.35
N ASN A 192 6.74 18.07 -8.43
CA ASN A 192 6.11 18.92 -7.42
C ASN A 192 4.99 18.19 -6.64
N PHE A 193 5.21 16.93 -6.30
CA PHE A 193 4.18 16.05 -5.72
C PHE A 193 3.50 16.62 -4.47
N ARG A 194 4.21 17.48 -3.70
CA ARG A 194 3.65 18.14 -2.51
C ARG A 194 2.50 19.09 -2.80
N GLN A 195 2.39 19.59 -4.04
CA GLN A 195 1.27 20.45 -4.46
C GLN A 195 -0.05 19.69 -4.63
N LEU A 196 -0.01 18.36 -4.57
CA LEU A 196 -1.20 17.51 -4.62
C LEU A 196 -1.92 17.40 -3.26
N ILE A 197 -1.36 17.97 -2.21
CA ILE A 197 -2.00 18.04 -0.87
C ILE A 197 -3.07 19.16 -0.91
N TYR A 198 -4.28 18.83 -0.46
CA TYR A 198 -5.42 19.74 -0.38
C TYR A 198 -6.12 19.67 0.96
#